data_9a8b50f5ed43a46e7f0237f1ceb9c085
#
_entry.id   9a8b50f5ed43a46e7f0237f1ceb9c085
#
_cell.length_a   1.000
_cell.length_b   1.000
_cell.length_c   1.000
_cell.angle_alpha   90.00
_cell.angle_beta   90.00
_cell.angle_gamma   90.00
#
_symmetry.space_group_name_H-M   'P 1'
#
loop_
_entity.id
_entity.type
_entity.pdbx_description
1 polymer ?
#
loop_
_entity_poly.entity_id
_entity_poly.type
_entity_poly.pdbx_seq_one_letter_code
_entity_poly.pdbx_strand_id
1 'polypeptide(L)'
;MNFLKLLSLFSLFNTVLGDDMFGYYDRPELATDKKDLLNLTTGGPYTYSQSGHHFYGTAYDGSYIDTYGCCAGQSGSCRNNPSCQCQQSIGPLPQGTYTLGNMYTFKSCINSYDLYPSSSNSMCGRSGFLIHCGGCSGNPSEGCIVIESDATRYKIKSGSTLKVIA
;
A
#
# COMPACT_ATOMS: atom_id res chain seq x y z
N MET A 1 11.67 13.30 -30.09
CA MET A 1 11.65 12.00 -30.75
C MET A 1 10.24 11.48 -30.69
N ASN A 2 9.57 11.46 -31.83
CA ASN A 2 8.10 11.45 -31.96
C ASN A 2 7.43 10.14 -31.51
N PHE A 3 6.41 10.27 -30.68
CA PHE A 3 5.51 9.23 -30.16
C PHE A 3 4.70 8.48 -31.26
N LEU A 4 4.81 8.89 -32.50
CA LEU A 4 4.06 8.32 -33.67
C LEU A 4 4.76 7.13 -34.36
N LYS A 5 5.97 6.73 -33.94
CA LYS A 5 6.69 5.62 -34.57
C LYS A 5 6.50 4.25 -33.90
N LEU A 6 5.81 4.17 -32.78
CA LEU A 6 5.58 2.92 -32.07
C LEU A 6 4.28 2.20 -32.46
N LEU A 7 3.38 2.86 -33.18
CA LEU A 7 2.10 2.29 -33.62
C LEU A 7 2.15 1.60 -34.99
N SER A 8 3.26 1.70 -35.72
CA SER A 8 3.38 1.09 -37.08
C SER A 8 4.00 -0.31 -37.12
N LEU A 9 4.45 -0.84 -35.98
CA LEU A 9 5.07 -2.18 -35.91
C LEU A 9 4.11 -3.31 -35.55
N PHE A 10 2.86 -3.01 -35.24
CA PHE A 10 1.83 -4.03 -34.94
C PHE A 10 0.94 -4.38 -36.14
N SER A 11 1.12 -3.74 -37.28
CA SER A 11 0.28 -3.95 -38.47
C SER A 11 0.88 -4.86 -39.55
N LEU A 12 2.04 -5.48 -39.32
CA LEU A 12 2.75 -6.23 -40.39
C LEU A 12 2.91 -7.75 -40.16
N PHE A 13 2.17 -8.32 -39.18
CA PHE A 13 2.23 -9.77 -38.94
C PHE A 13 0.92 -10.52 -39.18
N ASN A 14 0.02 -9.97 -39.99
CA ASN A 14 -1.26 -10.62 -40.28
C ASN A 14 -1.52 -10.91 -41.75
N THR A 15 -0.49 -11.31 -42.49
CA THR A 15 -0.70 -12.00 -43.80
C THR A 15 0.40 -13.00 -44.04
N VAL A 16 -0.01 -14.23 -44.18
CA VAL A 16 0.65 -15.48 -44.61
C VAL A 16 0.69 -16.51 -43.47
N LEU A 17 -0.29 -17.40 -43.48
CA LEU A 17 -0.12 -18.85 -43.73
C LEU A 17 -1.51 -19.52 -43.65
N GLY A 18 -1.73 -20.33 -44.62
CA GLY A 18 -2.95 -20.98 -45.02
C GLY A 18 -3.57 -21.96 -44.00
N ASP A 19 -4.79 -22.30 -44.34
CA ASP A 19 -5.60 -23.38 -43.78
C ASP A 19 -4.82 -24.64 -43.57
N ASP A 20 -4.82 -25.19 -42.33
CA ASP A 20 -4.91 -26.64 -42.13
C ASP A 20 -5.16 -26.92 -40.63
N MET A 21 -6.35 -27.39 -40.37
CA MET A 21 -6.79 -28.41 -39.43
C MET A 21 -5.85 -28.72 -38.24
N PHE A 22 -6.08 -28.14 -37.05
CA PHE A 22 -5.93 -28.86 -35.79
C PHE A 22 -6.75 -28.16 -34.65
N GLY A 23 -7.62 -28.95 -34.06
CA GLY A 23 -8.21 -28.85 -32.74
C GLY A 23 -8.47 -27.44 -32.16
N TYR A 24 -9.72 -27.07 -32.18
CA TYR A 24 -10.29 -25.99 -31.38
C TYR A 24 -10.03 -26.30 -29.90
N TYR A 25 -8.86 -25.91 -29.39
CA TYR A 25 -8.69 -25.73 -27.97
C TYR A 25 -9.30 -24.36 -27.65
N ASP A 26 -10.50 -24.39 -27.06
CA ASP A 26 -11.06 -23.27 -26.33
C ASP A 26 -9.97 -22.74 -25.40
N ARG A 27 -9.25 -21.70 -25.83
CA ARG A 27 -8.57 -20.83 -24.87
C ARG A 27 -9.70 -20.15 -24.10
N PRO A 28 -9.81 -20.36 -22.78
CA PRO A 28 -10.64 -19.45 -22.03
C PRO A 28 -10.10 -18.06 -22.35
N GLU A 29 -10.90 -17.22 -22.99
CA GLU A 29 -10.65 -15.80 -23.08
C GLU A 29 -10.34 -15.35 -21.66
N LEU A 30 -9.08 -14.96 -21.46
CA LEU A 30 -8.71 -14.17 -20.29
C LEU A 30 -9.44 -12.83 -20.46
N ALA A 31 -10.73 -12.83 -20.13
CA ALA A 31 -11.44 -11.60 -19.87
C ALA A 31 -10.79 -11.02 -18.60
N THR A 32 -9.60 -10.43 -18.78
CA THR A 32 -9.06 -9.51 -17.80
C THR A 32 -9.98 -8.32 -17.81
N ASP A 33 -10.94 -8.34 -16.88
CA ASP A 33 -11.82 -7.21 -16.66
C ASP A 33 -10.92 -5.98 -16.54
N LYS A 34 -11.27 -4.89 -17.24
CA LYS A 34 -10.50 -3.63 -17.21
C LYS A 34 -10.26 -3.17 -15.77
N LYS A 35 -11.10 -3.61 -14.83
CA LYS A 35 -11.02 -3.42 -13.40
C LYS A 35 -9.87 -4.26 -12.77
N ASP A 36 -9.65 -5.48 -13.24
CA ASP A 36 -8.56 -6.33 -12.74
C ASP A 36 -7.20 -5.84 -13.26
N LEU A 37 -7.16 -5.34 -14.50
CA LEU A 37 -5.95 -4.71 -15.05
C LEU A 37 -5.61 -3.39 -14.31
N LEU A 38 -6.62 -2.63 -13.88
CA LEU A 38 -6.45 -1.40 -13.11
C LEU A 38 -5.96 -1.72 -11.68
N ASN A 39 -6.43 -2.81 -11.07
CA ASN A 39 -5.98 -3.27 -9.76
C ASN A 39 -4.53 -3.76 -9.79
N LEU A 40 -4.09 -4.39 -10.87
CA LEU A 40 -2.68 -4.81 -11.07
C LEU A 40 -1.71 -3.63 -11.18
N THR A 41 -2.20 -2.44 -11.55
CA THR A 41 -1.34 -1.26 -11.72
C THR A 41 -1.39 -0.27 -10.56
N THR A 42 -2.35 -0.41 -9.64
CA THR A 42 -2.59 0.63 -8.61
C THR A 42 -2.11 0.28 -7.21
N GLY A 43 -1.99 -0.99 -6.83
CA GLY A 43 -1.70 -1.38 -5.44
C GLY A 43 -2.69 -0.76 -4.44
N GLY A 44 -2.78 -1.30 -3.24
CA GLY A 44 -3.80 -0.86 -2.28
C GLY A 44 -5.24 -1.28 -2.67
N PRO A 45 -6.27 -0.81 -1.98
CA PRO A 45 -6.15 -0.09 -0.71
C PRO A 45 -5.50 -0.94 0.39
N TYR A 46 -4.88 -0.26 1.35
CA TYR A 46 -4.31 -0.89 2.54
C TYR A 46 -5.19 -0.68 3.74
N THR A 47 -5.08 -1.57 4.71
CA THR A 47 -5.70 -1.42 6.03
C THR A 47 -4.66 -1.65 7.11
N TYR A 48 -4.69 -0.80 8.13
CA TYR A 48 -3.97 -0.99 9.38
C TYR A 48 -4.97 -1.11 10.53
N SER A 49 -5.04 -2.29 11.14
CA SER A 49 -5.80 -2.51 12.36
C SER A 49 -4.91 -2.27 13.56
N GLN A 50 -5.27 -1.29 14.40
CA GLN A 50 -4.52 -0.93 15.59
C GLN A 50 -4.51 -2.09 16.58
N SER A 51 -5.67 -2.50 17.08
CA SER A 51 -5.78 -3.58 18.06
C SER A 51 -5.37 -4.95 17.50
N GLY A 52 -5.49 -5.14 16.18
CA GLY A 52 -5.01 -6.34 15.48
C GLY A 52 -3.51 -6.37 15.25
N HIS A 53 -2.78 -5.26 15.43
CA HIS A 53 -1.34 -5.15 15.11
C HIS A 53 -1.04 -5.57 13.67
N HIS A 54 -1.95 -5.27 12.73
CA HIS A 54 -2.01 -5.91 11.43
C HIS A 54 -2.07 -4.88 10.31
N PHE A 55 -1.18 -5.02 9.32
CA PHE A 55 -1.17 -4.23 8.09
C PHE A 55 -1.35 -5.15 6.89
N TYR A 56 -2.33 -4.86 6.02
CA TYR A 56 -2.64 -5.71 4.87
C TYR A 56 -3.22 -4.93 3.69
N GLY A 57 -3.17 -5.54 2.51
CA GLY A 57 -3.71 -5.00 1.25
C GLY A 57 -2.96 -5.50 0.02
N THR A 58 -3.33 -5.01 -1.16
CA THR A 58 -2.71 -5.40 -2.42
C THR A 58 -1.42 -4.63 -2.66
N ALA A 59 -0.30 -5.32 -2.86
CA ALA A 59 0.99 -4.74 -3.21
C ALA A 59 1.00 -4.17 -4.64
N TYR A 60 2.03 -3.35 -4.97
CA TYR A 60 2.15 -2.79 -6.32
C TYR A 60 2.35 -3.87 -7.41
N ASP A 61 2.86 -5.04 -7.04
CA ASP A 61 3.11 -6.19 -7.93
C ASP A 61 1.91 -7.15 -8.02
N GLY A 62 0.76 -6.78 -7.42
CA GLY A 62 -0.44 -7.60 -7.38
C GLY A 62 -0.42 -8.69 -6.30
N SER A 63 0.69 -8.91 -5.60
CA SER A 63 0.72 -9.83 -4.46
C SER A 63 -0.05 -9.25 -3.27
N TYR A 64 -0.39 -10.10 -2.29
CA TYR A 64 -1.08 -9.63 -1.09
C TYR A 64 -0.08 -9.42 0.04
N ILE A 65 -0.12 -8.24 0.66
CA ILE A 65 0.59 -7.93 1.90
C ILE A 65 -0.30 -8.38 3.06
N ASP A 66 0.26 -9.17 3.96
CA ASP A 66 -0.40 -9.69 5.15
C ASP A 66 0.64 -9.74 6.28
N THR A 67 0.76 -8.66 7.05
CA THR A 67 1.86 -8.47 8.00
C THR A 67 1.32 -8.17 9.39
N TYR A 68 1.64 -9.04 10.33
CA TYR A 68 1.37 -8.89 11.76
C TYR A 68 2.58 -8.31 12.52
N GLY A 69 2.35 -7.95 13.77
CA GLY A 69 3.39 -7.37 14.63
C GLY A 69 3.71 -5.91 14.33
N CYS A 70 2.89 -5.24 13.51
CA CYS A 70 3.00 -3.81 13.30
C CYS A 70 2.60 -3.04 14.55
N CYS A 71 3.17 -1.84 14.77
CA CYS A 71 2.81 -1.04 15.91
C CYS A 71 2.73 0.46 15.59
N ALA A 72 1.94 1.18 16.40
CA ALA A 72 1.85 2.62 16.37
C ALA A 72 1.69 3.16 17.81
N GLY A 73 2.31 4.29 18.07
CA GLY A 73 2.37 4.90 19.42
C GLY A 73 3.49 4.33 20.29
N GLN A 74 3.67 4.93 21.46
CA GLN A 74 4.71 4.52 22.41
C GLN A 74 4.37 3.22 23.13
N SER A 75 5.35 2.64 23.79
CA SER A 75 5.18 1.42 24.59
C SER A 75 4.17 1.60 25.74
N GLY A 76 3.66 0.50 26.25
CA GLY A 76 2.66 0.48 27.31
C GLY A 76 1.23 0.38 26.80
N SER A 77 0.27 0.84 27.61
CA SER A 77 -1.17 0.64 27.36
C SER A 77 -1.72 1.39 26.15
N CYS A 78 -0.97 2.35 25.61
CA CYS A 78 -1.40 3.16 24.47
C CYS A 78 -0.86 2.66 23.13
N ARG A 79 0.12 1.73 23.11
CA ARG A 79 0.56 1.14 21.85
C ARG A 79 -0.58 0.40 21.18
N ASN A 80 -0.85 0.74 19.93
CA ASN A 80 -1.93 0.12 19.15
C ASN A 80 -3.32 0.20 19.81
N ASN A 81 -3.50 1.10 20.76
CA ASN A 81 -4.76 1.26 21.49
C ASN A 81 -5.59 2.39 20.88
N PRO A 82 -6.71 2.08 20.21
CA PRO A 82 -7.58 3.10 19.60
C PRO A 82 -8.06 4.17 20.58
N SER A 83 -8.25 3.84 21.86
CA SER A 83 -8.69 4.78 22.88
C SER A 83 -7.67 5.86 23.20
N CYS A 84 -6.39 5.63 22.86
CA CYS A 84 -5.30 6.59 23.07
C CYS A 84 -5.02 7.47 21.84
N GLN A 85 -5.73 7.34 20.74
CA GLN A 85 -5.40 7.99 19.47
C GLN A 85 -5.32 9.52 19.54
N CYS A 86 -5.96 10.16 20.52
CA CYS A 86 -5.89 11.60 20.76
C CYS A 86 -4.82 12.01 21.78
N GLN A 87 -4.08 11.07 22.35
CA GLN A 87 -3.00 11.40 23.28
C GLN A 87 -1.75 11.82 22.51
N GLN A 88 -1.33 13.07 22.69
CA GLN A 88 -0.16 13.67 22.02
C GLN A 88 1.09 12.87 22.35
N SER A 89 1.94 12.63 21.35
CA SER A 89 3.23 11.94 21.42
C SER A 89 3.22 10.52 22.04
N ILE A 90 2.06 9.98 22.39
CA ILE A 90 1.91 8.69 23.07
C ILE A 90 1.06 7.70 22.25
N GLY A 91 -0.14 8.12 21.86
CA GLY A 91 -1.12 7.27 21.19
C GLY A 91 -0.75 6.92 19.75
N PRO A 92 -1.39 5.91 19.16
CA PRO A 92 -1.27 5.62 17.74
C PRO A 92 -1.81 6.77 16.90
N LEU A 93 -1.53 6.79 15.59
CA LEU A 93 -2.17 7.74 14.68
C LEU A 93 -3.70 7.59 14.76
N PRO A 94 -4.48 8.67 14.57
CA PRO A 94 -5.93 8.59 14.60
C PRO A 94 -6.51 7.67 13.53
N GLN A 95 -7.63 7.04 13.83
CA GLN A 95 -8.40 6.26 12.86
C GLN A 95 -8.91 7.15 11.73
N GLY A 96 -9.06 6.57 10.54
CA GLY A 96 -9.56 7.28 9.37
C GLY A 96 -8.90 6.83 8.08
N THR A 97 -9.03 7.65 7.06
CA THR A 97 -8.50 7.40 5.73
C THR A 97 -7.31 8.31 5.46
N TYR A 98 -6.25 7.76 4.90
CA TYR A 98 -5.02 8.47 4.56
C TYR A 98 -4.64 8.18 3.11
N THR A 99 -3.94 9.13 2.50
CA THR A 99 -3.22 8.90 1.23
C THR A 99 -1.74 8.72 1.54
N LEU A 100 -1.14 7.69 0.98
CA LEU A 100 0.30 7.43 1.09
C LEU A 100 1.09 8.41 0.21
N GLY A 101 2.06 9.07 0.78
CA GLY A 101 3.02 9.91 0.06
C GLY A 101 3.97 9.11 -0.83
N ASN A 102 4.93 9.79 -1.43
CA ASN A 102 6.00 9.13 -2.17
C ASN A 102 6.89 8.34 -1.22
N MET A 103 7.41 7.23 -1.72
CA MET A 103 8.43 6.45 -1.01
C MET A 103 9.74 7.24 -0.91
N TYR A 104 10.33 7.28 0.27
CA TYR A 104 11.60 7.96 0.51
C TYR A 104 12.37 7.33 1.68
N THR A 105 13.54 7.87 1.97
CA THR A 105 14.34 7.48 3.14
C THR A 105 14.15 8.48 4.28
N PHE A 106 13.50 8.07 5.34
CA PHE A 106 13.35 8.86 6.57
C PHE A 106 14.46 8.48 7.57
N LYS A 107 15.38 9.41 7.85
CA LYS A 107 16.60 9.12 8.63
C LYS A 107 17.35 7.92 8.01
N SER A 108 17.45 6.80 8.72
CA SER A 108 18.06 5.56 8.22
C SER A 108 17.03 4.55 7.70
N CYS A 109 15.73 4.87 7.76
CA CYS A 109 14.64 3.99 7.32
C CYS A 109 14.36 4.17 5.83
N ILE A 110 14.83 3.26 5.00
CA ILE A 110 14.42 3.19 3.59
C ILE A 110 12.95 2.75 3.48
N ASN A 111 12.32 3.04 2.33
CA ASN A 111 10.94 2.66 2.04
C ASN A 111 9.96 3.19 3.12
N SER A 112 10.09 4.47 3.47
CA SER A 112 9.16 5.19 4.34
C SER A 112 8.15 5.99 3.54
N TYR A 113 6.98 6.26 4.12
CA TYR A 113 5.87 6.96 3.45
C TYR A 113 5.22 7.96 4.39
N ASP A 114 5.04 9.21 3.97
CA ASP A 114 4.17 10.15 4.65
C ASP A 114 2.71 9.68 4.58
N LEU A 115 1.95 9.99 5.62
CA LEU A 115 0.52 9.70 5.70
C LEU A 115 -0.27 11.01 5.70
N TYR A 116 -0.91 11.33 4.59
CA TYR A 116 -1.74 12.53 4.43
C TYR A 116 -3.19 12.20 4.80
N PRO A 117 -3.72 12.74 5.92
CA PRO A 117 -5.07 12.44 6.36
C PRO A 117 -6.11 13.05 5.43
N SER A 118 -7.23 12.34 5.24
CA SER A 118 -8.44 12.93 4.66
C SER A 118 -8.95 14.07 5.55
N SER A 119 -9.55 15.09 4.95
CA SER A 119 -10.17 16.21 5.67
C SER A 119 -11.32 15.78 6.59
N SER A 120 -11.89 14.60 6.36
CA SER A 120 -12.94 14.00 7.20
C SER A 120 -12.42 13.32 8.47
N ASN A 121 -11.10 13.12 8.60
CA ASN A 121 -10.53 12.49 9.78
C ASN A 121 -10.54 13.44 11.00
N SER A 122 -10.87 12.90 12.16
CA SER A 122 -10.63 13.59 13.44
C SER A 122 -9.19 13.38 13.89
N MET A 123 -8.33 14.34 13.58
CA MET A 123 -6.89 14.21 13.84
C MET A 123 -6.46 14.57 15.26
N CYS A 124 -7.37 15.05 16.11
CA CYS A 124 -7.06 15.46 17.49
C CYS A 124 -5.92 16.50 17.60
N GLY A 125 -5.78 17.37 16.61
CA GLY A 125 -4.67 18.34 16.54
C GLY A 125 -3.29 17.72 16.30
N ARG A 126 -3.22 16.47 15.87
CA ARG A 126 -1.98 15.70 15.60
C ARG A 126 -1.69 15.63 14.11
N SER A 127 -0.41 15.56 13.74
CA SER A 127 0.04 15.51 12.35
C SER A 127 1.43 14.85 12.25
N GLY A 128 1.98 14.72 11.02
CA GLY A 128 3.34 14.24 10.80
C GLY A 128 3.48 12.72 10.95
N PHE A 129 2.44 11.97 10.58
CA PHE A 129 2.46 10.52 10.67
C PHE A 129 3.10 9.88 9.43
N LEU A 130 3.85 8.80 9.65
CA LEU A 130 4.58 8.03 8.65
C LEU A 130 4.28 6.54 8.78
N ILE A 131 4.58 5.80 7.70
CA ILE A 131 4.99 4.40 7.78
C ILE A 131 6.51 4.39 7.72
N HIS A 132 7.17 3.74 8.69
CA HIS A 132 8.64 3.64 8.72
C HIS A 132 9.13 2.31 9.33
N CYS A 133 10.45 2.08 9.25
CA CYS A 133 11.10 0.92 9.84
C CYS A 133 11.21 1.06 11.36
N GLY A 134 11.61 -0.01 12.00
CA GLY A 134 11.92 -0.11 13.42
C GLY A 134 11.29 -1.34 14.04
N GLY A 135 11.70 -1.67 15.25
CA GLY A 135 11.06 -2.73 16.03
C GLY A 135 9.98 -2.16 16.95
N CYS A 136 9.04 -3.00 17.36
CA CYS A 136 7.97 -2.60 18.27
C CYS A 136 8.35 -2.71 19.76
N SER A 137 9.63 -2.90 20.09
CA SER A 137 10.15 -2.82 21.45
C SER A 137 10.45 -1.37 21.87
N GLY A 138 10.39 -1.05 23.16
CA GLY A 138 10.63 0.29 23.65
C GLY A 138 9.59 1.31 23.14
N ASN A 139 10.02 2.52 22.81
CA ASN A 139 9.17 3.61 22.32
C ASN A 139 9.35 3.75 20.79
N PRO A 140 8.67 2.93 19.99
CA PRO A 140 8.94 2.83 18.56
C PRO A 140 8.51 4.07 17.78
N SER A 141 7.47 4.78 18.21
CA SER A 141 6.98 5.97 17.52
C SER A 141 6.08 6.82 18.42
N GLU A 142 5.89 8.07 18.05
CA GLU A 142 4.91 8.97 18.65
C GLU A 142 3.55 8.92 17.92
N GLY A 143 3.27 7.79 17.24
CA GLY A 143 2.01 7.55 16.55
C GLY A 143 2.15 7.00 15.15
N CYS A 144 3.33 7.05 14.53
CA CYS A 144 3.60 6.47 13.21
C CYS A 144 3.39 4.96 13.19
N ILE A 145 3.06 4.41 12.04
CA ILE A 145 3.00 2.96 11.84
C ILE A 145 4.41 2.44 11.63
N VAL A 146 4.83 1.51 12.47
CA VAL A 146 6.09 0.79 12.34
C VAL A 146 5.83 -0.57 11.72
N ILE A 147 6.45 -0.81 10.57
CA ILE A 147 6.50 -2.09 9.87
C ILE A 147 7.97 -2.50 9.80
N GLU A 148 8.36 -3.55 10.51
CA GLU A 148 9.77 -3.94 10.61
C GLU A 148 10.34 -4.39 9.27
N SER A 149 9.59 -5.20 8.52
CA SER A 149 10.01 -5.79 7.24
C SER A 149 10.20 -4.71 6.16
N ASP A 150 11.43 -4.54 5.70
CA ASP A 150 11.76 -3.68 4.56
C ASP A 150 11.12 -4.18 3.25
N ALA A 151 11.13 -5.49 3.04
CA ALA A 151 10.50 -6.11 1.88
C ALA A 151 8.99 -5.84 1.82
N THR A 152 8.32 -5.79 2.98
CA THR A 152 6.90 -5.42 3.06
C THR A 152 6.71 -3.94 2.70
N ARG A 153 7.51 -3.04 3.28
CA ARG A 153 7.41 -1.60 3.00
C ARG A 153 7.70 -1.29 1.54
N TYR A 154 8.69 -1.95 0.94
CA TYR A 154 9.01 -1.80 -0.49
C TYR A 154 7.82 -2.11 -1.41
N LYS A 155 6.96 -3.05 -1.03
CA LYS A 155 5.78 -3.45 -1.81
C LYS A 155 4.60 -2.48 -1.72
N ILE A 156 4.66 -1.50 -0.83
CA ILE A 156 3.60 -0.50 -0.68
C ILE A 156 3.63 0.46 -1.89
N LYS A 157 2.47 0.79 -2.41
CA LYS A 157 2.32 1.71 -3.56
C LYS A 157 2.08 3.15 -3.08
N SER A 158 2.95 4.07 -3.48
CA SER A 158 2.74 5.52 -3.31
C SER A 158 1.42 5.98 -3.96
N GLY A 159 0.74 6.93 -3.36
CA GLY A 159 -0.53 7.47 -3.82
C GLY A 159 -1.74 6.60 -3.48
N SER A 160 -1.55 5.41 -2.91
CA SER A 160 -2.65 4.53 -2.54
C SER A 160 -3.35 4.98 -1.26
N THR A 161 -4.56 4.49 -1.08
CA THR A 161 -5.35 4.73 0.13
C THR A 161 -4.95 3.74 1.24
N LEU A 162 -4.81 4.26 2.45
CA LEU A 162 -4.70 3.50 3.70
C LEU A 162 -5.90 3.79 4.59
N LYS A 163 -6.57 2.76 5.07
CA LYS A 163 -7.60 2.84 6.10
C LYS A 163 -7.00 2.42 7.44
N VAL A 164 -7.12 3.26 8.45
CA VAL A 164 -6.75 2.95 9.84
C VAL A 164 -8.02 2.68 10.63
N ILE A 165 -8.08 1.50 11.23
CA ILE A 165 -9.23 1.01 12.01
C ILE A 165 -8.78 0.61 13.43
N ALA A 166 -9.74 0.37 14.30
CA ALA A 166 -9.52 -0.08 15.67
C ALA A 166 -8.73 -1.39 15.77
#